data_64aefa38be0007b61cf24b876052ae3d
#
_entry.id   64aefa38be0007b61cf24b876052ae3d
#
_cell.length_a   1.000
_cell.length_b   1.000
_cell.length_c   1.000
_cell.angle_alpha   90.00
_cell.angle_beta   90.00
_cell.angle_gamma   90.00
#
_symmetry.space_group_name_H-M   'P 1'
#
loop_
_entity.id
_entity.type
_entity.pdbx_description
1 polymer ?
#
loop_
_entity_poly.entity_id
_entity_poly.type
_entity_poly.pdbx_seq_one_letter_code
_entity_poly.pdbx_strand_id
1 'polypeptide(L)'
;MRKLGIYAVIVVLVGVVSSCLDDDNNYNYKQINEMQGGALNFENFNLDYSVIEGEELVLAPTFKFTIDSITPDVSYEWYVDKKLQTGETGPTYTFKAEKSGTYQVTFAVTDNKTGVQFGKSTTINVRSIYQRGWVILSDDGGRSVLHFIVPTTQRYQVTYGGETFTRDSLVYHIVKRDIISNLGSNPKGLMNNIGEMDYNSEYGISVYDELVVKQDRWVELNGNTLEREVYTDEEFHGDIPADFSPVEAAMTFSSKALLDENGLIYWEKKADVTDFHAGTYMPIGLNNNTRFSRLFQAYKFNDYITDVMLALTEEDNSLVGILDMGYATSGTVITENSSYTSGNMYNITDPSGEDHFSNIEKTVVDALPAPYNSGNDITESEPYWTVLLKDEATSVYELRYFGLEAERRYVGCLEGWYYEASLGVINDYRGMANFGNKRYVVIASGNQLYYYQYGWDAYGDVEYRGELMPLGEPLPAAVKTLSGMDVTTNLYKQKYPYAGQLGVALEDGSFYIFGVVETRLEDGTCTEVSLKQQFPNETTSEENKKFGKIVDVLYKLGRGMDYMSFAF
;
A
#
# COMPACT_ATOMS: atom_id res chain seq x y z
N MET A 1 -7.04 -77.37 44.42
CA MET A 1 -7.67 -76.05 44.80
C MET A 1 -7.23 -74.93 43.88
N ARG A 2 -6.05 -74.92 43.20
CA ARG A 2 -5.65 -73.83 42.31
C ARG A 2 -6.38 -73.77 40.94
N LYS A 3 -6.89 -74.91 40.45
CA LYS A 3 -7.63 -74.91 39.15
C LYS A 3 -9.09 -74.47 39.29
N LEU A 4 -9.70 -74.63 40.45
CA LEU A 4 -11.10 -74.20 40.68
C LEU A 4 -11.21 -72.67 40.77
N GLY A 5 -10.18 -71.98 41.29
CA GLY A 5 -10.13 -70.54 41.37
C GLY A 5 -9.99 -69.84 40.02
N ILE A 6 -9.31 -70.46 39.08
CA ILE A 6 -9.16 -69.91 37.72
C ILE A 6 -10.44 -69.94 36.92
N TYR A 7 -11.22 -71.02 37.05
CA TYR A 7 -12.55 -71.18 36.42
C TYR A 7 -13.58 -70.21 37.00
N ALA A 8 -13.51 -69.97 38.30
CA ALA A 8 -14.42 -68.97 38.95
C ALA A 8 -14.13 -67.57 38.52
N VAL A 9 -12.83 -67.18 38.32
CA VAL A 9 -12.43 -65.87 37.82
C VAL A 9 -12.82 -65.69 36.36
N ILE A 10 -12.67 -66.75 35.53
CA ILE A 10 -13.08 -66.69 34.11
C ILE A 10 -14.59 -66.55 33.96
N VAL A 11 -15.41 -67.31 34.80
CA VAL A 11 -16.86 -67.17 34.74
C VAL A 11 -17.35 -65.81 35.23
N VAL A 12 -16.70 -65.20 36.21
CA VAL A 12 -17.00 -63.81 36.63
C VAL A 12 -16.60 -62.83 35.59
N LEU A 13 -15.46 -62.99 34.93
CA LEU A 13 -15.03 -62.09 33.85
C LEU A 13 -15.97 -62.16 32.62
N VAL A 14 -16.45 -63.36 32.25
CA VAL A 14 -17.39 -63.50 31.14
C VAL A 14 -18.74 -62.96 31.49
N GLY A 15 -19.22 -63.07 32.77
CA GLY A 15 -20.43 -62.44 33.23
C GLY A 15 -20.46 -60.94 33.26
N VAL A 16 -19.26 -60.32 33.46
CA VAL A 16 -19.14 -58.86 33.44
C VAL A 16 -19.10 -58.30 31.99
N VAL A 17 -18.59 -59.07 31.02
CA VAL A 17 -18.57 -58.64 29.61
C VAL A 17 -19.94 -58.85 28.93
N SER A 18 -20.76 -59.78 29.36
CA SER A 18 -22.10 -59.98 28.80
C SER A 18 -23.16 -59.01 29.35
N SER A 19 -22.87 -58.38 30.49
CA SER A 19 -23.76 -57.36 31.08
C SER A 19 -23.67 -55.98 30.38
N CYS A 20 -22.68 -55.79 29.52
CA CYS A 20 -22.56 -54.56 28.72
C CYS A 20 -23.13 -54.69 27.30
N LEU A 21 -23.79 -55.81 26.97
CA LEU A 21 -24.29 -56.08 25.61
C LEU A 21 -25.82 -56.15 25.51
N ASP A 22 -26.53 -56.03 26.61
CA ASP A 22 -27.98 -55.76 26.57
C ASP A 22 -28.20 -54.23 26.54
N ASP A 23 -27.85 -53.64 25.44
CA ASP A 23 -28.45 -52.39 25.01
C ASP A 23 -29.89 -52.76 24.57
N ASP A 24 -30.86 -52.59 25.48
CA ASP A 24 -32.24 -52.61 25.14
C ASP A 24 -32.47 -51.55 24.08
N ASN A 25 -32.41 -51.88 22.79
CA ASN A 25 -32.66 -51.04 21.62
C ASN A 25 -34.03 -50.33 21.67
N ASN A 26 -34.35 -49.70 22.80
CA ASN A 26 -35.52 -48.87 23.03
C ASN A 26 -35.27 -47.39 22.71
N TYR A 27 -34.12 -47.07 22.09
CA TYR A 27 -33.88 -45.73 21.58
C TYR A 27 -34.76 -45.48 20.36
N ASN A 28 -35.80 -44.74 20.58
CA ASN A 28 -36.65 -44.24 19.53
C ASN A 28 -35.86 -43.07 18.86
N TYR A 29 -34.87 -43.42 18.04
CA TYR A 29 -34.06 -42.44 17.33
C TYR A 29 -34.99 -41.64 16.42
N LYS A 30 -35.16 -40.36 16.75
CA LYS A 30 -35.80 -39.44 15.82
C LYS A 30 -34.88 -39.30 14.60
N GLN A 31 -35.43 -39.52 13.45
CA GLN A 31 -34.68 -39.30 12.22
C GLN A 31 -34.31 -37.81 12.12
N ILE A 32 -33.02 -37.51 12.07
CA ILE A 32 -32.52 -36.15 11.94
C ILE A 32 -32.70 -35.74 10.49
N ASN A 33 -33.20 -34.53 10.29
CA ASN A 33 -33.29 -33.93 8.96
C ASN A 33 -31.92 -33.31 8.61
N GLU A 34 -31.07 -34.08 7.94
CA GLU A 34 -29.71 -33.67 7.60
C GLU A 34 -29.71 -32.73 6.42
N MET A 35 -28.71 -31.84 6.33
CA MET A 35 -28.51 -31.01 5.15
C MET A 35 -27.97 -31.83 3.98
N GLN A 36 -28.50 -31.61 2.78
CA GLN A 36 -27.95 -32.20 1.55
C GLN A 36 -26.56 -31.71 1.29
N GLY A 37 -25.62 -32.63 1.09
CA GLY A 37 -24.21 -32.30 0.85
C GLY A 37 -23.37 -32.08 2.12
N GLY A 38 -23.95 -32.30 3.31
CA GLY A 38 -23.24 -32.23 4.58
C GLY A 38 -23.73 -31.13 5.52
N ALA A 39 -23.40 -31.23 6.78
CA ALA A 39 -23.92 -30.39 7.87
C ALA A 39 -23.63 -28.89 7.74
N LEU A 40 -22.68 -28.50 6.88
CA LEU A 40 -22.27 -27.09 6.66
C LEU A 40 -22.48 -26.64 5.21
N ASN A 41 -23.32 -27.35 4.45
CA ASN A 41 -23.55 -27.04 3.04
C ASN A 41 -24.59 -25.92 2.88
N PHE A 42 -24.14 -24.70 3.15
CA PHE A 42 -24.88 -23.49 2.81
C PHE A 42 -24.35 -22.93 1.49
N GLU A 43 -25.19 -22.87 0.48
CA GLU A 43 -24.92 -22.22 -0.80
C GLU A 43 -25.07 -20.70 -0.65
N ASN A 44 -24.39 -19.93 -1.51
CA ASN A 44 -24.37 -18.47 -1.47
C ASN A 44 -23.90 -17.86 -0.13
N PHE A 45 -23.06 -18.60 0.59
CA PHE A 45 -22.47 -18.15 1.83
C PHE A 45 -20.97 -18.45 1.80
N ASN A 46 -20.19 -17.46 1.34
CA ASN A 46 -18.74 -17.58 1.16
C ASN A 46 -18.02 -17.69 2.51
N LEU A 47 -16.76 -18.10 2.49
CA LEU A 47 -15.93 -18.15 3.70
C LEU A 47 -15.57 -16.74 4.19
N ASP A 48 -15.44 -15.80 3.25
CA ASP A 48 -15.10 -14.41 3.51
C ASP A 48 -15.83 -13.45 2.56
N TYR A 49 -16.00 -12.22 3.03
CA TYR A 49 -16.50 -11.07 2.29
C TYR A 49 -15.66 -9.85 2.59
N SER A 50 -15.62 -8.91 1.65
CA SER A 50 -15.02 -7.60 1.84
C SER A 50 -16.05 -6.52 1.51
N VAL A 51 -16.17 -5.52 2.38
CA VAL A 51 -17.11 -4.40 2.24
C VAL A 51 -16.44 -3.12 2.73
N ILE A 52 -16.84 -1.98 2.20
CA ILE A 52 -16.31 -0.67 2.62
C ILE A 52 -17.15 -0.11 3.77
N GLU A 53 -16.51 0.55 4.70
CA GLU A 53 -17.18 1.24 5.81
C GLU A 53 -18.26 2.21 5.30
N GLY A 54 -19.45 2.13 5.87
CA GLY A 54 -20.63 2.86 5.44
C GLY A 54 -21.52 2.13 4.43
N GLU A 55 -21.07 1.00 3.87
CA GLU A 55 -21.87 0.19 2.95
C GLU A 55 -22.67 -0.90 3.69
N GLU A 56 -23.60 -1.51 2.98
CA GLU A 56 -24.39 -2.64 3.46
C GLU A 56 -24.08 -3.88 2.63
N LEU A 57 -23.93 -5.02 3.31
CA LEU A 57 -23.73 -6.33 2.70
C LEU A 57 -24.94 -7.24 3.00
N VAL A 58 -25.65 -7.66 1.96
CA VAL A 58 -26.76 -8.59 2.10
C VAL A 58 -26.23 -10.02 2.05
N LEU A 59 -26.44 -10.78 3.13
CA LEU A 59 -26.16 -12.21 3.23
C LEU A 59 -27.46 -12.98 3.03
N ALA A 60 -27.49 -13.89 2.07
CA ALA A 60 -28.66 -14.68 1.72
C ALA A 60 -28.29 -16.15 1.46
N PRO A 61 -27.84 -16.88 2.50
CA PRO A 61 -27.50 -18.29 2.38
C PRO A 61 -28.72 -19.14 2.00
N THR A 62 -28.49 -20.12 1.17
CA THR A 62 -29.52 -21.14 0.83
C THR A 62 -29.05 -22.53 1.23
N PHE A 63 -30.00 -23.39 1.55
CA PHE A 63 -29.73 -24.77 1.95
C PHE A 63 -30.91 -25.68 1.59
N LYS A 64 -30.69 -26.97 1.63
CA LYS A 64 -31.74 -27.99 1.44
C LYS A 64 -31.57 -29.11 2.47
N PHE A 65 -32.69 -29.60 2.99
CA PHE A 65 -32.70 -30.78 3.81
C PHE A 65 -32.96 -32.06 2.99
N THR A 66 -32.55 -33.20 3.55
CA THR A 66 -32.71 -34.51 2.91
C THR A 66 -34.14 -35.02 2.96
N ILE A 67 -34.89 -34.70 4.03
CA ILE A 67 -36.25 -35.20 4.27
C ILE A 67 -37.29 -34.16 3.89
N ASP A 68 -37.10 -32.90 4.26
CA ASP A 68 -38.06 -31.82 4.02
C ASP A 68 -37.36 -30.68 3.28
N SER A 69 -37.18 -30.85 1.95
CA SER A 69 -36.40 -29.95 1.11
C SER A 69 -37.21 -28.80 0.52
N ILE A 70 -38.57 -28.87 0.54
CA ILE A 70 -39.41 -27.90 -0.16
C ILE A 70 -39.87 -26.77 0.75
N THR A 71 -40.41 -27.13 1.91
CA THR A 71 -40.95 -26.20 2.91
C THR A 71 -40.52 -26.62 4.32
N PRO A 72 -39.23 -26.50 4.65
CA PRO A 72 -38.75 -26.90 5.97
C PRO A 72 -39.34 -25.99 7.06
N ASP A 73 -39.75 -26.61 8.17
CA ASP A 73 -40.17 -25.89 9.37
C ASP A 73 -38.96 -25.54 10.21
N VAL A 74 -38.44 -24.32 10.00
CA VAL A 74 -37.17 -23.86 10.57
C VAL A 74 -37.28 -22.47 11.19
N SER A 75 -36.39 -22.20 12.12
CA SER A 75 -36.10 -20.86 12.64
C SER A 75 -34.66 -20.46 12.35
N TYR A 76 -34.43 -19.15 12.24
CA TYR A 76 -33.15 -18.58 11.86
C TYR A 76 -32.62 -17.71 12.97
N GLU A 77 -31.29 -17.72 13.13
CA GLU A 77 -30.55 -16.84 14.02
C GLU A 77 -29.28 -16.35 13.33
N TRP A 78 -28.98 -15.07 13.55
CA TRP A 78 -27.76 -14.43 13.08
C TRP A 78 -26.94 -13.96 14.27
N TYR A 79 -25.65 -14.18 14.21
CA TYR A 79 -24.71 -13.73 15.23
C TYR A 79 -23.62 -12.91 14.55
N VAL A 80 -23.24 -11.78 15.17
CA VAL A 80 -22.05 -10.99 14.84
C VAL A 80 -21.13 -11.01 16.05
N ASP A 81 -19.89 -11.46 15.87
CA ASP A 81 -18.91 -11.65 16.94
C ASP A 81 -19.49 -12.39 18.16
N LYS A 82 -20.19 -13.49 17.87
CA LYS A 82 -20.89 -14.35 18.87
C LYS A 82 -22.07 -13.68 19.60
N LYS A 83 -22.48 -12.47 19.18
CA LYS A 83 -23.63 -11.77 19.74
C LYS A 83 -24.84 -11.97 18.84
N LEU A 84 -25.95 -12.48 19.43
CA LEU A 84 -27.22 -12.66 18.72
C LEU A 84 -27.75 -11.31 18.23
N GLN A 85 -28.14 -11.27 16.96
CA GLN A 85 -28.76 -10.09 16.33
C GLN A 85 -30.27 -10.18 16.58
N THR A 86 -30.72 -9.54 17.66
CA THR A 86 -32.12 -9.60 18.10
C THR A 86 -33.03 -8.95 17.06
N GLY A 87 -34.05 -9.71 16.61
CA GLY A 87 -34.99 -9.24 15.58
C GLY A 87 -34.66 -9.73 14.17
N GLU A 88 -33.47 -10.21 13.92
CA GLU A 88 -33.04 -10.77 12.62
C GLU A 88 -33.38 -12.28 12.60
N THR A 89 -34.65 -12.60 12.32
CA THR A 89 -35.18 -13.97 12.33
C THR A 89 -35.48 -14.52 10.94
N GLY A 90 -35.04 -13.83 9.89
CA GLY A 90 -35.23 -14.23 8.50
C GLY A 90 -34.03 -15.02 7.92
N PRO A 91 -34.23 -15.61 6.73
CA PRO A 91 -33.15 -16.31 6.01
C PRO A 91 -32.09 -15.36 5.41
N THR A 92 -32.31 -14.06 5.45
CA THR A 92 -31.42 -13.03 4.96
C THR A 92 -31.05 -12.09 6.09
N TYR A 93 -29.82 -11.60 6.05
CA TYR A 93 -29.31 -10.60 6.99
C TYR A 93 -28.59 -9.49 6.24
N THR A 94 -28.87 -8.24 6.60
CA THR A 94 -28.15 -7.09 6.08
C THR A 94 -27.12 -6.65 7.11
N PHE A 95 -25.87 -6.98 6.86
CA PHE A 95 -24.76 -6.53 7.67
C PHE A 95 -24.46 -5.05 7.32
N LYS A 96 -24.42 -4.20 8.34
CA LYS A 96 -24.06 -2.79 8.21
C LYS A 96 -22.60 -2.60 8.60
N ALA A 97 -21.80 -2.17 7.66
CA ALA A 97 -20.37 -1.93 7.87
C ALA A 97 -20.14 -0.57 8.57
N GLU A 98 -20.49 -0.47 9.86
CA GLU A 98 -20.45 0.80 10.59
C GLU A 98 -19.03 1.25 10.96
N LYS A 99 -18.12 0.32 11.15
CA LYS A 99 -16.72 0.58 11.51
C LYS A 99 -15.80 -0.42 10.83
N SER A 100 -14.64 0.06 10.40
CA SER A 100 -13.58 -0.80 9.85
C SER A 100 -13.11 -1.85 10.87
N GLY A 101 -12.79 -3.04 10.38
CA GLY A 101 -12.39 -4.17 11.20
C GLY A 101 -12.81 -5.51 10.61
N THR A 102 -12.51 -6.57 11.32
CA THR A 102 -12.85 -7.94 10.93
C THR A 102 -13.96 -8.46 11.83
N TYR A 103 -15.05 -8.88 11.23
CA TYR A 103 -16.25 -9.38 11.93
C TYR A 103 -16.50 -10.83 11.57
N GLN A 104 -16.84 -11.64 12.57
CA GLN A 104 -17.29 -13.00 12.34
C GLN A 104 -18.82 -13.02 12.35
N VAL A 105 -19.43 -13.38 11.22
CA VAL A 105 -20.89 -13.51 11.11
C VAL A 105 -21.25 -14.98 11.01
N THR A 106 -22.16 -15.43 11.88
CA THR A 106 -22.64 -16.81 11.90
C THR A 106 -24.12 -16.84 11.57
N PHE A 107 -24.47 -17.65 10.59
CA PHE A 107 -25.83 -18.02 10.26
C PHE A 107 -26.16 -19.37 10.89
N ALA A 108 -27.25 -19.44 11.62
CA ALA A 108 -27.73 -20.67 12.26
C ALA A 108 -29.18 -20.97 11.86
N VAL A 109 -29.46 -22.23 11.56
CA VAL A 109 -30.78 -22.74 11.19
C VAL A 109 -31.14 -23.86 12.13
N THR A 110 -32.28 -23.75 12.79
CA THR A 110 -32.81 -24.80 13.68
C THR A 110 -34.01 -25.49 13.03
N ASP A 111 -33.93 -26.79 12.84
CA ASP A 111 -35.10 -27.60 12.47
C ASP A 111 -36.06 -27.68 13.68
N ASN A 112 -37.22 -27.04 13.59
CA ASN A 112 -38.17 -26.93 14.70
C ASN A 112 -38.78 -28.27 15.11
N LYS A 113 -38.76 -29.28 14.21
CA LYS A 113 -39.29 -30.62 14.50
C LYS A 113 -38.35 -31.46 15.37
N THR A 114 -37.07 -31.31 15.15
CA THR A 114 -36.03 -32.09 15.83
C THR A 114 -35.27 -31.33 16.89
N GLY A 115 -35.24 -29.99 16.78
CA GLY A 115 -34.43 -29.11 17.60
C GLY A 115 -32.94 -29.10 17.23
N VAL A 116 -32.56 -29.73 16.12
CA VAL A 116 -31.16 -29.76 15.66
C VAL A 116 -30.83 -28.43 14.99
N GLN A 117 -29.71 -27.83 15.39
CA GLN A 117 -29.23 -26.60 14.83
C GLN A 117 -28.00 -26.85 13.91
N PHE A 118 -28.01 -26.21 12.77
CA PHE A 118 -26.92 -26.19 11.80
C PHE A 118 -26.39 -24.75 11.67
N GLY A 119 -25.09 -24.55 11.71
CA GLY A 119 -24.51 -23.21 11.62
C GLY A 119 -23.25 -23.16 10.78
N LYS A 120 -23.04 -22.04 10.11
CA LYS A 120 -21.81 -21.74 9.38
C LYS A 120 -21.41 -20.28 9.63
N SER A 121 -20.13 -20.06 9.81
CA SER A 121 -19.56 -18.73 9.98
C SER A 121 -18.88 -18.26 8.71
N THR A 122 -18.89 -16.96 8.52
CA THR A 122 -18.12 -16.23 7.51
C THR A 122 -17.37 -15.10 8.18
N THR A 123 -16.27 -14.68 7.57
CA THR A 123 -15.53 -13.50 7.96
C THR A 123 -15.91 -12.33 7.07
N ILE A 124 -16.23 -11.17 7.65
CA ILE A 124 -16.47 -9.93 6.91
C ILE A 124 -15.35 -8.95 7.26
N ASN A 125 -14.55 -8.59 6.27
CA ASN A 125 -13.51 -7.58 6.37
C ASN A 125 -14.10 -6.23 5.95
N VAL A 126 -14.38 -5.36 6.91
CA VAL A 126 -14.81 -3.99 6.67
C VAL A 126 -13.58 -3.12 6.50
N ARG A 127 -13.40 -2.61 5.29
CA ARG A 127 -12.28 -1.72 4.96
C ARG A 127 -12.68 -0.28 5.24
N SER A 128 -11.76 0.49 5.80
CA SER A 128 -11.95 1.93 5.95
C SER A 128 -12.01 2.62 4.58
N ILE A 129 -12.80 3.68 4.49
CA ILE A 129 -12.83 4.56 3.31
C ILE A 129 -11.49 5.29 3.10
N TYR A 130 -10.69 5.41 4.16
CA TYR A 130 -9.40 6.11 4.14
C TYR A 130 -8.21 5.20 3.79
N GLN A 131 -8.46 3.92 3.57
CA GLN A 131 -7.40 2.98 3.25
C GLN A 131 -6.68 3.34 1.96
N ARG A 132 -7.41 3.84 0.94
CA ARG A 132 -6.87 4.18 -0.37
C ARG A 132 -7.53 5.43 -0.92
N GLY A 133 -6.74 6.32 -1.53
CA GLY A 133 -7.23 7.53 -2.18
C GLY A 133 -6.22 8.68 -2.15
N TRP A 134 -6.64 9.82 -2.67
CA TRP A 134 -5.84 11.04 -2.67
C TRP A 134 -5.95 11.75 -1.34
N VAL A 135 -4.82 12.01 -0.75
CA VAL A 135 -4.67 12.82 0.48
C VAL A 135 -4.23 14.21 0.07
N ILE A 136 -4.89 15.22 0.62
CA ILE A 136 -4.58 16.63 0.38
C ILE A 136 -4.35 17.30 1.73
N LEU A 137 -3.15 17.84 1.93
CA LEU A 137 -2.79 18.64 3.11
C LEU A 137 -2.90 20.12 2.77
N SER A 138 -3.63 20.87 3.57
CA SER A 138 -3.84 22.31 3.39
C SER A 138 -3.49 23.09 4.64
N ASP A 139 -3.13 24.36 4.44
CA ASP A 139 -2.89 25.36 5.47
C ASP A 139 -4.13 26.28 5.60
N ASP A 140 -4.83 26.16 6.71
CA ASP A 140 -5.96 27.02 7.05
C ASP A 140 -5.56 28.02 8.14
N GLY A 141 -4.85 29.08 7.72
CA GLY A 141 -4.38 30.12 8.62
C GLY A 141 -3.38 29.64 9.67
N GLY A 142 -2.52 28.69 9.33
CA GLY A 142 -1.56 28.05 10.20
C GLY A 142 -2.05 26.71 10.78
N ARG A 143 -3.31 26.36 10.62
CA ARG A 143 -3.86 25.06 11.03
C ARG A 143 -3.64 24.02 9.92
N SER A 144 -3.13 22.86 10.27
CA SER A 144 -3.04 21.72 9.36
C SER A 144 -4.42 21.10 9.15
N VAL A 145 -4.83 20.96 7.89
CA VAL A 145 -6.12 20.40 7.49
C VAL A 145 -5.90 19.28 6.51
N LEU A 146 -6.47 18.12 6.81
CA LEU A 146 -6.38 16.95 5.94
C LEU A 146 -7.73 16.72 5.24
N HIS A 147 -7.67 16.54 3.92
CA HIS A 147 -8.81 16.16 3.10
C HIS A 147 -8.51 14.84 2.38
N PHE A 148 -9.55 14.12 2.00
CA PHE A 148 -9.42 12.84 1.35
C PHE A 148 -10.41 12.70 0.18
N ILE A 149 -9.92 12.26 -0.98
CA ILE A 149 -10.78 11.93 -2.12
C ILE A 149 -10.77 10.41 -2.29
N VAL A 150 -11.93 9.81 -2.06
CA VAL A 150 -12.11 8.35 -2.07
C VAL A 150 -12.32 7.89 -3.50
N PRO A 151 -11.50 6.96 -4.02
CA PRO A 151 -11.76 6.30 -5.27
C PRO A 151 -12.90 5.28 -5.11
N THR A 152 -13.79 5.25 -6.08
CA THR A 152 -14.78 4.18 -6.22
C THR A 152 -14.56 3.47 -7.55
N THR A 153 -14.96 2.21 -7.64
CA THR A 153 -14.73 1.40 -8.83
C THR A 153 -15.99 1.41 -9.72
N GLN A 154 -15.82 1.74 -10.99
CA GLN A 154 -16.87 1.65 -11.98
C GLN A 154 -16.47 0.66 -13.07
N ARG A 155 -17.33 -0.32 -13.36
CA ARG A 155 -17.13 -1.28 -14.45
C ARG A 155 -17.51 -0.69 -15.80
N TYR A 156 -16.70 -0.94 -16.79
CA TYR A 156 -16.96 -0.52 -18.16
C TYR A 156 -16.48 -1.59 -19.17
N GLN A 157 -16.99 -1.51 -20.40
CA GLN A 157 -16.60 -2.42 -21.48
C GLN A 157 -15.56 -1.74 -22.37
N VAL A 158 -14.49 -2.46 -22.65
CA VAL A 158 -13.44 -2.04 -23.60
C VAL A 158 -13.37 -3.06 -24.73
N THR A 159 -13.41 -2.59 -25.97
CA THR A 159 -13.20 -3.44 -27.15
C THR A 159 -11.80 -3.22 -27.68
N TYR A 160 -11.03 -4.30 -27.76
CA TYR A 160 -9.67 -4.30 -28.27
C TYR A 160 -9.44 -5.54 -29.15
N GLY A 161 -8.87 -5.35 -30.34
CA GLY A 161 -8.63 -6.46 -31.26
C GLY A 161 -9.91 -7.22 -31.71
N GLY A 162 -11.08 -6.59 -31.60
CA GLY A 162 -12.37 -7.22 -31.91
C GLY A 162 -12.99 -8.00 -30.75
N GLU A 163 -12.31 -8.11 -29.62
CA GLU A 163 -12.82 -8.73 -28.39
C GLU A 163 -13.25 -7.67 -27.39
N THR A 164 -14.31 -7.94 -26.63
CA THR A 164 -14.83 -7.03 -25.60
C THR A 164 -14.49 -7.56 -24.22
N PHE A 165 -13.85 -6.73 -23.42
CA PHE A 165 -13.41 -7.03 -22.06
C PHE A 165 -14.13 -6.13 -21.06
N THR A 166 -14.47 -6.68 -19.90
CA THR A 166 -14.91 -5.88 -18.75
C THR A 166 -13.68 -5.39 -17.99
N ARG A 167 -13.64 -4.10 -17.70
CA ARG A 167 -12.58 -3.45 -16.93
C ARG A 167 -13.18 -2.60 -15.83
N ASP A 168 -12.42 -2.43 -14.77
CA ASP A 168 -12.75 -1.52 -13.70
C ASP A 168 -11.94 -0.22 -13.87
N SER A 169 -12.59 0.92 -13.66
CA SER A 169 -11.95 2.25 -13.64
C SER A 169 -12.19 2.91 -12.31
N LEU A 170 -11.21 3.65 -11.83
CA LEU A 170 -11.39 4.50 -10.66
C LEU A 170 -12.15 5.77 -11.05
N VAL A 171 -13.15 6.10 -10.26
CA VAL A 171 -13.92 7.34 -10.36
C VAL A 171 -13.94 8.04 -9.01
N TYR A 172 -14.01 9.37 -9.02
CA TYR A 172 -13.81 10.21 -7.85
C TYR A 172 -15.06 11.08 -7.61
N HIS A 173 -15.96 10.59 -6.76
CA HIS A 173 -17.21 11.28 -6.42
C HIS A 173 -17.28 11.70 -4.94
N ILE A 174 -16.51 11.01 -4.09
CA ILE A 174 -16.58 11.15 -2.65
C ILE A 174 -15.41 12.00 -2.17
N VAL A 175 -15.70 13.19 -1.68
CA VAL A 175 -14.73 14.11 -1.09
C VAL A 175 -15.03 14.23 0.41
N LYS A 176 -14.04 13.94 1.22
CA LYS A 176 -14.07 14.13 2.68
C LYS A 176 -13.16 15.31 3.03
N ARG A 177 -13.72 16.27 3.74
CA ARG A 177 -13.02 17.52 4.08
C ARG A 177 -12.77 17.61 5.57
N ASP A 178 -11.61 18.16 5.96
CA ASP A 178 -11.24 18.41 7.36
C ASP A 178 -11.50 17.18 8.25
N ILE A 179 -10.90 16.05 7.83
CA ILE A 179 -11.25 14.73 8.37
C ILE A 179 -10.69 14.48 9.77
N ILE A 180 -9.72 15.28 10.22
CA ILE A 180 -9.09 15.15 11.53
C ILE A 180 -9.15 16.48 12.26
N SER A 181 -9.95 16.54 13.31
CA SER A 181 -9.93 17.69 14.21
C SER A 181 -8.65 17.69 15.05
N ASN A 182 -8.01 18.84 15.20
CA ASN A 182 -6.77 19.00 15.97
C ASN A 182 -5.57 18.19 15.43
N LEU A 183 -5.42 18.16 14.10
CA LEU A 183 -4.29 17.52 13.45
C LEU A 183 -2.96 18.16 13.87
N GLY A 184 -2.87 19.48 13.85
CA GLY A 184 -1.67 20.25 14.21
C GLY A 184 -1.61 21.60 13.54
N SER A 185 -0.39 22.16 13.45
CA SER A 185 -0.13 23.50 12.92
C SER A 185 1.08 23.54 11.99
N ASN A 186 1.09 24.57 11.13
CA ASN A 186 2.14 24.85 10.17
C ASN A 186 2.50 23.64 9.29
N PRO A 187 1.54 23.17 8.45
CA PRO A 187 1.75 22.00 7.60
C PRO A 187 2.91 22.23 6.63
N LYS A 188 3.78 21.24 6.50
CA LYS A 188 4.99 21.29 5.66
C LYS A 188 4.97 20.23 4.54
N GLY A 189 4.30 19.09 4.74
CA GLY A 189 4.23 18.02 3.75
C GLY A 189 3.61 16.74 4.27
N LEU A 190 3.52 15.77 3.38
CA LEU A 190 3.01 14.43 3.62
C LEU A 190 4.08 13.40 3.26
N MET A 191 4.01 12.25 3.88
CA MET A 191 4.74 11.06 3.49
C MET A 191 3.92 9.84 3.88
N ASN A 192 3.94 8.81 3.05
CA ASN A 192 3.40 7.52 3.45
C ASN A 192 4.43 6.43 3.18
N ASN A 193 4.32 5.38 3.96
CA ASN A 193 4.93 4.10 3.65
C ASN A 193 3.85 3.17 3.12
N ILE A 194 4.17 2.42 2.10
CA ILE A 194 3.27 1.43 1.53
C ILE A 194 3.37 0.16 2.36
N GLY A 195 2.24 -0.25 2.93
CA GLY A 195 2.14 -1.52 3.63
C GLY A 195 2.20 -2.68 2.65
N GLU A 196 2.99 -3.67 2.96
CA GLU A 196 3.17 -4.87 2.15
C GLU A 196 2.46 -6.09 2.75
N MET A 197 2.02 -7.01 1.89
CA MET A 197 1.60 -8.35 2.29
C MET A 197 2.60 -9.37 1.80
N ASP A 198 3.11 -10.16 2.70
CA ASP A 198 3.85 -11.36 2.33
C ASP A 198 2.87 -12.45 1.85
N TYR A 199 2.79 -12.65 0.53
CA TYR A 199 2.00 -13.69 -0.09
C TYR A 199 2.43 -15.10 0.25
N ASN A 200 3.70 -15.27 0.61
CA ASN A 200 4.30 -16.56 0.89
C ASN A 200 4.34 -16.85 2.39
N SER A 201 3.93 -15.91 3.24
CA SER A 201 3.88 -16.19 4.66
C SER A 201 2.71 -17.11 4.96
N GLU A 202 3.01 -18.23 5.56
CA GLU A 202 2.05 -19.20 6.12
C GLU A 202 1.09 -18.51 7.12
N TYR A 203 1.37 -17.28 7.51
CA TYR A 203 0.69 -16.50 8.54
C TYR A 203 -0.12 -15.31 8.01
N GLY A 204 -0.06 -15.01 6.71
CA GLY A 204 -0.87 -13.95 6.10
C GLY A 204 -0.67 -12.57 6.76
N ILE A 205 0.57 -12.19 7.05
CA ILE A 205 0.87 -10.92 7.72
C ILE A 205 0.51 -9.77 6.80
N SER A 206 -0.40 -8.94 7.25
CA SER A 206 -0.83 -7.73 6.55
C SER A 206 -0.33 -6.53 7.34
N VAL A 207 0.62 -5.80 6.80
CA VAL A 207 1.10 -4.54 7.36
C VAL A 207 0.27 -3.40 6.79
N TYR A 208 -0.23 -2.53 7.64
CA TYR A 208 -0.89 -1.31 7.21
C TYR A 208 0.15 -0.29 6.78
N ASP A 209 -0.20 0.51 5.79
CA ASP A 209 0.57 1.70 5.49
C ASP A 209 0.37 2.74 6.61
N GLU A 210 1.28 3.67 6.66
CA GLU A 210 1.32 4.74 7.63
C GLU A 210 1.37 6.08 6.90
N LEU A 211 0.66 7.07 7.41
CA LEU A 211 0.66 8.42 6.87
C LEU A 211 1.30 9.37 7.88
N VAL A 212 2.41 9.96 7.50
CA VAL A 212 3.08 10.99 8.28
C VAL A 212 2.67 12.36 7.80
N VAL A 213 2.22 13.21 8.72
CA VAL A 213 1.97 14.62 8.46
C VAL A 213 3.11 15.45 9.03
N LYS A 214 3.89 16.03 8.14
CA LYS A 214 5.00 16.93 8.45
C LYS A 214 4.44 18.31 8.79
N GLN A 215 4.67 18.77 10.00
CA GLN A 215 4.13 20.03 10.56
C GLN A 215 5.01 20.49 11.73
N ASP A 216 4.59 21.38 12.61
CA ASP A 216 5.41 21.82 13.75
C ASP A 216 5.82 20.65 14.64
N ARG A 217 4.88 19.78 15.00
CA ARG A 217 5.14 18.51 15.64
C ARG A 217 4.61 17.42 14.72
N TRP A 218 5.47 16.63 14.13
CA TRP A 218 5.08 15.59 13.20
C TRP A 218 4.22 14.53 13.86
N VAL A 219 3.22 14.08 13.14
CA VAL A 219 2.28 13.06 13.61
C VAL A 219 2.21 11.90 12.62
N GLU A 220 2.18 10.70 13.15
CA GLU A 220 2.04 9.46 12.41
C GLU A 220 0.63 8.91 12.61
N LEU A 221 -0.05 8.69 11.49
CA LEU A 221 -1.44 8.28 11.44
C LEU A 221 -1.54 6.86 10.89
N ASN A 222 -2.37 6.04 11.53
CA ASN A 222 -2.71 4.73 11.02
C ASN A 222 -3.24 4.82 9.59
N GLY A 223 -2.59 4.15 8.68
CA GLY A 223 -2.94 4.23 7.26
C GLY A 223 -4.31 3.71 6.90
N ASN A 224 -4.94 2.91 7.76
CA ASN A 224 -6.27 2.39 7.52
C ASN A 224 -7.37 3.31 8.08
N THR A 225 -7.18 3.86 9.28
CA THR A 225 -8.22 4.62 9.98
C THR A 225 -7.97 6.12 9.98
N LEU A 226 -6.74 6.57 9.74
CA LEU A 226 -6.22 7.92 9.93
C LEU A 226 -6.33 8.41 11.38
N GLU A 227 -6.51 7.51 12.33
CA GLU A 227 -6.37 7.82 13.75
C GLU A 227 -4.89 8.05 14.06
N ARG A 228 -4.60 9.02 14.95
CA ARG A 228 -3.23 9.25 15.39
C ARG A 228 -2.73 8.07 16.21
N GLU A 229 -1.57 7.55 15.84
CA GLU A 229 -0.88 6.50 16.58
C GLU A 229 0.19 7.09 17.50
N VAL A 230 1.07 7.93 16.97
CA VAL A 230 2.18 8.50 17.74
C VAL A 230 2.56 9.88 17.20
N TYR A 231 3.27 10.68 17.98
CA TYR A 231 4.08 11.76 17.45
C TYR A 231 5.49 11.25 17.20
N THR A 232 6.08 11.60 16.06
CA THR A 232 7.39 11.13 15.63
C THR A 232 8.50 11.34 16.69
N ASP A 233 8.40 12.40 17.48
CA ASP A 233 9.34 12.70 18.56
C ASP A 233 9.18 11.76 19.79
N GLU A 234 8.10 11.01 19.90
CA GLU A 234 7.85 10.06 20.99
C GLU A 234 8.53 8.70 20.77
N GLU A 235 9.05 8.45 19.56
CA GLU A 235 9.68 7.17 19.22
C GLU A 235 11.20 7.13 19.48
N PHE A 236 11.77 8.11 20.16
CA PHE A 236 13.19 8.06 20.54
C PHE A 236 13.45 7.15 21.74
N HIS A 237 14.55 6.41 21.69
CA HIS A 237 15.03 5.64 22.82
C HIS A 237 15.66 6.56 23.87
N GLY A 238 14.96 6.79 24.97
CA GLY A 238 15.41 7.70 26.03
C GLY A 238 15.05 9.16 25.74
N ASP A 239 16.00 10.06 25.96
CA ASP A 239 15.76 11.48 25.79
C ASP A 239 15.85 11.86 24.29
N ILE A 240 14.92 12.69 23.83
CA ILE A 240 14.95 13.29 22.50
C ILE A 240 16.22 14.13 22.36
N PRO A 241 16.95 14.06 21.23
CA PRO A 241 18.10 14.93 21.02
C PRO A 241 17.77 16.40 21.21
N ALA A 242 18.67 17.16 21.84
CA ALA A 242 18.48 18.58 22.02
C ALA A 242 18.36 19.26 20.64
N ASP A 243 17.40 20.18 20.52
CA ASP A 243 17.13 20.93 19.30
C ASP A 243 16.70 20.04 18.10
N PHE A 244 16.12 18.85 18.35
CA PHE A 244 15.57 17.99 17.32
C PHE A 244 14.40 18.69 16.61
N SER A 245 14.54 18.88 15.29
CA SER A 245 13.54 19.47 14.42
C SER A 245 13.56 18.73 13.07
N PRO A 246 12.65 17.76 12.83
CA PRO A 246 12.69 16.96 11.63
C PRO A 246 12.28 17.79 10.39
N VAL A 247 13.02 17.61 9.29
CA VAL A 247 12.77 18.30 8.02
C VAL A 247 12.42 17.34 6.89
N GLU A 248 13.10 16.21 6.80
CA GLU A 248 12.82 15.16 5.82
C GLU A 248 12.78 13.80 6.50
N ALA A 249 12.14 12.85 5.85
CA ALA A 249 12.12 11.48 6.31
C ALA A 249 12.08 10.53 5.11
N ALA A 250 12.54 9.31 5.33
CA ALA A 250 12.39 8.19 4.41
C ALA A 250 11.94 6.95 5.19
N MET A 251 11.06 6.19 4.57
CA MET A 251 10.56 4.94 5.13
C MET A 251 10.69 3.82 4.13
N THR A 252 11.15 2.68 4.61
CA THR A 252 11.07 1.41 3.91
C THR A 252 10.07 0.51 4.64
N PHE A 253 9.91 -0.70 4.16
CA PHE A 253 9.07 -1.69 4.83
C PHE A 253 9.48 -1.95 6.29
N SER A 254 10.78 -1.96 6.59
CA SER A 254 11.31 -2.37 7.88
C SER A 254 12.04 -1.29 8.66
N SER A 255 12.18 -0.09 8.12
CA SER A 255 12.96 0.97 8.75
C SER A 255 12.37 2.36 8.51
N LYS A 256 12.68 3.26 9.43
CA LYS A 256 12.39 4.69 9.34
C LYS A 256 13.68 5.49 9.49
N ALA A 257 13.81 6.57 8.76
CA ALA A 257 14.92 7.52 8.87
C ALA A 257 14.38 8.95 8.92
N LEU A 258 14.93 9.77 9.79
CA LEU A 258 14.56 11.19 9.96
C LEU A 258 15.80 12.05 9.80
N LEU A 259 15.74 13.03 8.92
CA LEU A 259 16.74 14.09 8.82
C LEU A 259 16.26 15.29 9.62
N ASP A 260 17.10 15.82 10.54
CA ASP A 260 16.81 17.03 11.28
C ASP A 260 17.43 18.30 10.66
N GLU A 261 17.05 19.47 11.18
CA GLU A 261 17.60 20.77 10.74
C GLU A 261 19.11 20.91 10.99
N ASN A 262 19.68 20.07 11.86
CA ASN A 262 21.12 20.04 12.12
C ASN A 262 21.87 19.14 11.14
N GLY A 263 21.18 18.54 10.18
CA GLY A 263 21.76 17.67 9.18
C GLY A 263 22.02 16.25 9.69
N LEU A 264 21.49 15.86 10.85
CA LEU A 264 21.67 14.51 11.38
C LEU A 264 20.53 13.59 10.94
N ILE A 265 20.86 12.40 10.50
CA ILE A 265 19.88 11.35 10.21
C ILE A 265 19.79 10.42 11.41
N TYR A 266 18.59 10.29 11.97
CA TYR A 266 18.26 9.31 12.99
C TYR A 266 17.58 8.12 12.35
N TRP A 267 17.92 6.93 12.79
CA TRP A 267 17.50 5.67 12.20
C TRP A 267 16.75 4.81 13.21
N GLU A 268 15.68 4.20 12.74
CA GLU A 268 14.91 3.20 13.45
C GLU A 268 14.77 1.94 12.61
N LYS A 269 14.97 0.76 13.21
CA LYS A 269 14.62 -0.53 12.63
C LYS A 269 13.42 -1.08 13.39
N LYS A 270 12.35 -1.38 12.68
CA LYS A 270 11.18 -2.00 13.30
C LYS A 270 11.54 -3.37 13.87
N ALA A 271 11.12 -3.61 15.10
CA ALA A 271 11.34 -4.89 15.77
C ALA A 271 10.33 -5.96 15.35
N ASP A 272 9.16 -5.55 14.88
CA ASP A 272 8.09 -6.40 14.40
C ASP A 272 7.53 -5.86 13.07
N VAL A 273 7.37 -6.72 12.07
CA VAL A 273 6.81 -6.36 10.76
C VAL A 273 5.33 -5.98 10.81
N THR A 274 4.62 -6.40 11.84
CA THR A 274 3.19 -6.12 12.01
C THR A 274 2.91 -4.83 12.76
N ASP A 275 3.94 -4.22 13.35
CA ASP A 275 3.82 -3.00 14.13
C ASP A 275 4.88 -1.98 13.69
N PHE A 276 4.42 -0.89 13.10
CA PHE A 276 5.25 0.22 12.63
C PHE A 276 5.99 0.93 13.77
N HIS A 277 5.45 0.86 14.99
CA HIS A 277 5.95 1.55 16.17
C HIS A 277 6.68 0.60 17.13
N ALA A 278 7.03 -0.61 16.67
CA ALA A 278 7.73 -1.61 17.48
C ALA A 278 9.23 -1.32 17.69
N GLY A 279 9.78 -0.32 16.98
CA GLY A 279 11.16 0.12 17.07
C GLY A 279 11.32 1.41 17.88
N THR A 280 12.53 1.93 17.89
CA THR A 280 12.83 3.26 18.42
C THR A 280 14.01 3.89 17.69
N TYR A 281 13.96 5.20 17.48
CA TYR A 281 15.10 5.95 16.99
C TYR A 281 16.20 6.00 18.03
N MET A 282 17.42 5.69 17.63
CA MET A 282 18.59 5.93 18.48
C MET A 282 18.90 7.43 18.51
N PRO A 283 19.17 8.04 19.69
CA PRO A 283 19.44 9.47 19.81
C PRO A 283 20.88 9.86 19.39
N ILE A 284 21.41 9.14 18.42
CA ILE A 284 22.76 9.32 17.86
C ILE A 284 22.62 9.35 16.35
N GLY A 285 23.16 10.38 15.71
CA GLY A 285 23.12 10.51 14.26
C GLY A 285 23.87 9.38 13.54
N LEU A 286 23.32 9.01 12.40
CA LEU A 286 23.83 7.95 11.56
C LEU A 286 25.32 8.16 11.20
N ASN A 287 26.07 7.06 11.06
CA ASN A 287 27.48 7.04 10.66
C ASN A 287 28.36 8.04 11.47
N ASN A 288 28.28 7.96 12.81
CA ASN A 288 29.00 8.83 13.73
C ASN A 288 28.71 10.33 13.56
N ASN A 289 27.44 10.67 13.40
CA ASN A 289 26.97 12.03 13.19
C ASN A 289 27.50 12.69 11.89
N THR A 290 27.60 11.91 10.81
CA THR A 290 27.78 12.47 9.46
C THR A 290 26.63 13.42 9.17
N ARG A 291 26.92 14.56 8.55
CA ARG A 291 25.90 15.55 8.21
C ARG A 291 25.41 15.37 6.77
N PHE A 292 24.09 15.52 6.63
CA PHE A 292 23.39 15.40 5.36
C PHE A 292 22.58 16.67 5.09
N SER A 293 22.51 17.06 3.84
CA SER A 293 21.69 18.17 3.38
C SER A 293 20.29 17.73 2.92
N ARG A 294 20.14 16.49 2.49
CA ARG A 294 18.89 15.90 2.00
C ARG A 294 18.76 14.43 2.38
N LEU A 295 17.52 14.01 2.57
CA LEU A 295 17.11 12.61 2.66
C LEU A 295 15.91 12.39 1.75
N PHE A 296 16.00 11.44 0.83
CA PHE A 296 14.97 11.21 -0.18
C PHE A 296 14.09 10.02 0.19
N GLN A 297 12.77 10.22 0.08
CA GLN A 297 11.80 9.18 0.34
C GLN A 297 12.01 7.99 -0.60
N ALA A 298 12.22 6.82 -0.01
CA ALA A 298 12.17 5.56 -0.72
C ALA A 298 10.79 4.92 -0.57
N TYR A 299 10.30 4.28 -1.60
CA TYR A 299 9.24 3.30 -1.48
C TYR A 299 9.41 2.22 -2.53
N LYS A 300 8.95 1.04 -2.19
CA LYS A 300 9.14 -0.16 -2.97
C LYS A 300 7.81 -0.74 -3.37
N PHE A 301 7.75 -1.22 -4.58
CA PHE A 301 6.59 -1.93 -5.11
C PHE A 301 6.70 -3.45 -4.97
N ASN A 302 7.79 -3.96 -4.38
CA ASN A 302 8.01 -5.39 -4.30
C ASN A 302 8.72 -5.83 -3.01
N ASP A 303 8.36 -7.00 -2.53
CA ASP A 303 8.56 -7.65 -1.24
C ASP A 303 9.97 -8.03 -0.87
N TYR A 304 10.94 -7.97 -1.72
CA TYR A 304 12.15 -8.75 -1.49
C TYR A 304 13.40 -7.93 -1.24
N ILE A 305 13.79 -7.88 0.00
CA ILE A 305 15.11 -8.10 0.56
C ILE A 305 15.93 -6.85 0.85
N THR A 306 16.08 -5.87 -0.02
CA THR A 306 17.03 -4.80 0.23
C THR A 306 16.55 -3.49 -0.35
N ASP A 307 16.29 -2.53 0.51
CA ASP A 307 15.99 -1.18 0.12
C ASP A 307 17.18 -0.26 0.32
N VAL A 308 17.33 0.72 -0.56
CA VAL A 308 18.31 1.78 -0.42
C VAL A 308 17.59 3.11 -0.38
N MET A 309 17.73 3.82 0.72
CA MET A 309 17.37 5.23 0.80
C MET A 309 18.53 6.04 0.25
N LEU A 310 18.27 7.09 -0.51
CA LEU A 310 19.28 8.04 -0.93
C LEU A 310 19.37 9.20 0.03
N ALA A 311 20.59 9.62 0.32
CA ALA A 311 20.86 10.85 1.05
C ALA A 311 21.96 11.65 0.35
N LEU A 312 22.02 12.94 0.62
CA LEU A 312 23.04 13.84 0.11
C LEU A 312 23.88 14.35 1.27
N THR A 313 25.17 14.12 1.23
CA THR A 313 26.09 14.61 2.26
C THR A 313 26.22 16.14 2.20
N GLU A 314 26.38 16.78 3.37
CA GLU A 314 26.56 18.24 3.46
C GLU A 314 28.00 18.66 3.08
N GLU A 315 28.99 17.81 3.43
CA GLU A 315 30.42 18.18 3.33
C GLU A 315 30.89 18.28 1.87
N ASP A 316 30.55 17.30 1.06
CA ASP A 316 31.08 17.14 -0.29
C ASP A 316 30.01 16.98 -1.38
N ASN A 317 28.74 17.18 -1.03
CA ASN A 317 27.61 17.06 -1.95
C ASN A 317 27.60 15.73 -2.71
N SER A 318 27.81 14.63 -1.98
CA SER A 318 27.82 13.27 -2.54
C SER A 318 26.51 12.56 -2.29
N LEU A 319 25.97 11.87 -3.31
CA LEU A 319 24.87 10.94 -3.14
C LEU A 319 25.39 9.65 -2.52
N VAL A 320 24.75 9.23 -1.44
CA VAL A 320 25.09 8.01 -0.72
C VAL A 320 23.85 7.14 -0.55
N GLY A 321 24.06 5.83 -0.46
CA GLY A 321 23.01 4.87 -0.15
C GLY A 321 22.99 4.55 1.34
N ILE A 322 21.81 4.61 1.96
CA ILE A 322 21.56 4.09 3.30
C ILE A 322 20.83 2.77 3.13
N LEU A 323 21.48 1.70 3.56
CA LEU A 323 21.03 0.34 3.32
C LEU A 323 20.02 -0.10 4.37
N ASP A 324 18.85 -0.54 3.92
CA ASP A 324 17.91 -1.32 4.71
C ASP A 324 17.88 -2.77 4.21
N MET A 325 18.38 -3.68 5.03
CA MET A 325 18.23 -5.10 4.79
C MET A 325 16.88 -5.54 5.36
N GLY A 326 15.90 -5.68 4.51
CA GLY A 326 14.55 -6.10 4.87
C GLY A 326 14.49 -7.42 5.65
N TYR A 327 13.30 -7.81 6.06
CA TYR A 327 13.11 -9.11 6.71
C TYR A 327 13.31 -10.22 5.68
N ALA A 328 14.03 -11.27 6.08
CA ALA A 328 14.09 -12.47 5.27
C ALA A 328 12.68 -13.07 5.12
N THR A 329 12.38 -13.61 3.95
CA THR A 329 11.09 -14.13 3.47
C THR A 329 10.42 -15.21 4.33
N SER A 330 11.00 -15.58 5.46
CA SER A 330 10.49 -16.61 6.37
C SER A 330 9.82 -16.06 7.63
N GLY A 331 9.55 -14.76 7.72
CA GLY A 331 9.04 -14.15 8.96
C GLY A 331 10.07 -14.18 10.12
N THR A 332 11.30 -14.56 9.81
CA THR A 332 12.37 -14.56 10.80
C THR A 332 12.93 -13.15 10.87
N VAL A 333 12.63 -12.46 11.96
CA VAL A 333 13.34 -11.25 12.34
C VAL A 333 14.83 -11.51 12.22
N ILE A 334 15.55 -10.68 11.47
CA ILE A 334 16.99 -10.76 11.37
C ILE A 334 17.52 -10.48 12.79
N THR A 335 17.85 -11.53 13.53
CA THR A 335 18.34 -11.40 14.89
C THR A 335 19.74 -10.76 14.88
N GLU A 336 20.16 -10.18 16.02
CA GLU A 336 21.48 -9.55 16.21
C GLU A 336 22.67 -10.41 15.74
N ASN A 337 22.49 -11.71 15.62
CA ASN A 337 23.50 -12.64 15.08
C ASN A 337 23.46 -12.79 13.56
N SER A 338 22.47 -12.24 12.87
CA SER A 338 22.53 -12.16 11.43
C SER A 338 23.54 -11.07 11.08
N SER A 339 24.48 -11.42 10.26
CA SER A 339 25.55 -10.53 9.83
C SER A 339 25.09 -9.46 8.84
N TYR A 340 23.82 -9.15 8.81
CA TYR A 340 23.19 -8.10 8.01
C TYR A 340 23.16 -6.79 8.79
N THR A 341 23.52 -5.71 8.13
CA THR A 341 23.58 -4.39 8.73
C THR A 341 22.55 -3.47 8.06
N SER A 342 21.54 -3.05 8.81
CA SER A 342 20.62 -1.99 8.40
C SER A 342 21.05 -0.64 8.94
N GLY A 343 20.71 0.43 8.27
CA GLY A 343 21.01 1.78 8.69
C GLY A 343 22.47 2.18 8.54
N ASN A 344 23.22 1.51 7.68
CA ASN A 344 24.59 1.94 7.36
C ASN A 344 24.62 2.71 6.06
N MET A 345 25.40 3.77 6.07
CA MET A 345 25.68 4.58 4.89
C MET A 345 26.84 3.98 4.09
N TYR A 346 26.70 3.96 2.79
CA TYR A 346 27.72 3.55 1.84
C TYR A 346 27.82 4.55 0.70
N ASN A 347 29.06 4.88 0.29
CA ASN A 347 29.28 5.55 -0.96
C ASN A 347 28.84 4.63 -2.10
N ILE A 348 28.15 5.18 -3.09
CA ILE A 348 27.69 4.40 -4.24
C ILE A 348 28.92 4.12 -5.13
N THR A 349 29.28 2.86 -5.28
CA THR A 349 30.38 2.43 -6.15
C THR A 349 29.91 2.51 -7.61
N ASP A 350 30.72 3.14 -8.44
CA ASP A 350 30.46 3.27 -9.87
C ASP A 350 31.33 2.29 -10.67
N PRO A 351 30.74 1.26 -11.30
CA PRO A 351 31.50 0.25 -12.05
C PRO A 351 32.08 0.79 -13.37
N SER A 352 31.60 1.92 -13.88
CA SER A 352 32.11 2.55 -15.09
C SER A 352 33.55 3.07 -14.94
N GLY A 353 33.99 3.30 -13.68
CA GLY A 353 35.24 3.95 -13.35
C GLY A 353 35.17 5.47 -13.42
N GLU A 354 34.02 6.02 -13.76
CA GLU A 354 33.67 7.43 -13.59
C GLU A 354 33.04 7.62 -12.22
N ASP A 355 33.16 8.79 -11.62
CA ASP A 355 32.55 9.06 -10.32
C ASP A 355 31.33 9.98 -10.50
N HIS A 356 30.17 9.36 -10.73
CA HIS A 356 28.92 10.09 -10.95
C HIS A 356 28.22 10.49 -9.66
N PHE A 357 28.62 9.96 -8.52
CA PHE A 357 27.88 10.07 -7.27
C PHE A 357 28.58 10.90 -6.20
N SER A 358 29.91 11.08 -6.29
CA SER A 358 30.67 11.89 -5.33
C SER A 358 30.91 13.30 -5.84
N ASN A 359 31.02 14.27 -4.94
CA ASN A 359 31.34 15.66 -5.24
C ASN A 359 30.53 16.24 -6.42
N ILE A 360 29.21 16.07 -6.37
CA ILE A 360 28.33 16.53 -7.44
C ILE A 360 28.38 18.06 -7.51
N GLU A 361 28.92 18.60 -8.61
CA GLU A 361 29.09 20.06 -8.82
C GLU A 361 27.76 20.79 -9.05
N LYS A 362 26.66 20.05 -9.32
CA LYS A 362 25.32 20.56 -9.57
C LYS A 362 24.46 20.48 -8.32
N THR A 363 23.45 21.34 -8.23
CA THR A 363 22.44 21.26 -7.18
C THR A 363 21.55 20.04 -7.42
N VAL A 364 21.44 19.14 -6.46
CA VAL A 364 20.45 18.05 -6.45
C VAL A 364 19.10 18.66 -6.09
N VAL A 365 18.23 18.79 -7.09
CA VAL A 365 16.91 19.44 -6.94
C VAL A 365 15.90 18.48 -6.33
N ASP A 366 15.85 17.26 -6.88
CA ASP A 366 14.90 16.23 -6.45
C ASP A 366 15.44 14.83 -6.77
N ALA A 367 14.96 13.83 -6.03
CA ALA A 367 15.24 12.44 -6.32
C ALA A 367 14.01 11.58 -5.95
N LEU A 368 13.57 10.76 -6.88
CA LEU A 368 12.40 9.91 -6.73
C LEU A 368 12.73 8.48 -7.12
N PRO A 369 12.14 7.49 -6.43
CA PRO A 369 12.17 6.11 -6.89
C PRO A 369 11.60 6.01 -8.31
N ALA A 370 12.22 5.21 -9.13
CA ALA A 370 11.87 5.01 -10.52
C ALA A 370 11.48 3.54 -10.79
N PRO A 371 10.72 3.28 -11.87
CA PRO A 371 10.36 1.92 -12.24
C PRO A 371 11.59 1.12 -12.68
N TYR A 372 11.58 -0.15 -12.29
CA TYR A 372 12.54 -1.14 -12.75
C TYR A 372 12.32 -1.52 -14.22
N ASN A 373 13.39 -1.96 -14.87
CA ASN A 373 13.39 -2.23 -16.30
C ASN A 373 13.37 -3.71 -16.72
N SER A 374 13.04 -4.67 -15.90
CA SER A 374 12.91 -5.99 -16.49
C SER A 374 11.63 -6.07 -17.34
N GLY A 375 11.79 -6.42 -18.59
CA GLY A 375 10.68 -6.51 -19.55
C GLY A 375 9.58 -7.49 -19.16
N ASN A 376 9.73 -8.30 -18.12
CA ASN A 376 8.82 -9.41 -17.85
C ASN A 376 8.40 -9.60 -16.40
N ASP A 377 9.13 -9.09 -15.42
CA ASP A 377 8.84 -9.41 -14.02
C ASP A 377 9.25 -8.30 -13.06
N ILE A 378 8.32 -7.91 -12.19
CA ILE A 378 8.54 -6.96 -11.10
C ILE A 378 9.22 -7.66 -9.91
N THR A 379 9.51 -8.92 -10.05
CA THR A 379 10.06 -9.78 -8.99
C THR A 379 11.54 -9.55 -8.69
N GLU A 380 12.22 -8.69 -9.45
CA GLU A 380 13.62 -8.39 -9.18
C GLU A 380 13.76 -7.12 -8.33
N SER A 381 14.57 -7.22 -7.32
CA SER A 381 14.59 -6.49 -6.07
C SER A 381 15.47 -5.24 -6.06
N GLU A 382 15.83 -4.73 -7.22
CA GLU A 382 16.81 -3.65 -7.30
C GLU A 382 16.15 -2.27 -7.31
N PRO A 383 16.57 -1.35 -6.44
CA PRO A 383 16.03 -0.01 -6.39
C PRO A 383 16.56 0.85 -7.55
N TYR A 384 15.64 1.46 -8.30
CA TYR A 384 15.95 2.43 -9.34
C TYR A 384 15.57 3.82 -8.90
N TRP A 385 16.32 4.81 -9.41
CA TRP A 385 16.13 6.21 -9.06
C TRP A 385 16.18 7.11 -10.28
N THR A 386 15.38 8.17 -10.24
CA THR A 386 15.60 9.37 -11.06
C THR A 386 16.05 10.50 -10.15
N VAL A 387 17.10 11.18 -10.53
CA VAL A 387 17.65 12.33 -9.82
C VAL A 387 17.69 13.52 -10.77
N LEU A 388 17.10 14.63 -10.35
CA LEU A 388 17.08 15.88 -11.10
C LEU A 388 18.15 16.81 -10.55
N LEU A 389 19.04 17.21 -11.40
CA LEU A 389 20.13 18.12 -11.11
C LEU A 389 19.91 19.46 -11.82
N LYS A 390 20.47 20.53 -11.25
CA LYS A 390 20.48 21.84 -11.85
C LYS A 390 21.89 22.43 -11.83
N ASP A 391 22.37 22.86 -12.96
CA ASP A 391 23.54 23.70 -13.06
C ASP A 391 23.12 25.14 -12.75
N GLU A 392 23.60 25.68 -11.64
CA GLU A 392 23.22 27.03 -11.20
C GLU A 392 23.80 28.14 -12.09
N ALA A 393 24.90 27.89 -12.79
CA ALA A 393 25.52 28.87 -13.69
C ALA A 393 24.75 29.02 -15.00
N THR A 394 24.22 27.93 -15.53
CA THR A 394 23.52 27.89 -16.83
C THR A 394 22.02 27.80 -16.70
N SER A 395 21.49 27.44 -15.51
CA SER A 395 20.11 27.10 -15.26
C SER A 395 19.59 25.89 -16.09
N VAL A 396 20.49 25.06 -16.57
CA VAL A 396 20.19 23.85 -17.30
C VAL A 396 19.92 22.73 -16.30
N TYR A 397 18.84 22.00 -16.52
CA TYR A 397 18.49 20.81 -15.75
C TYR A 397 18.98 19.55 -16.45
N GLU A 398 19.38 18.59 -15.64
CA GLU A 398 19.83 17.27 -16.06
C GLU A 398 19.06 16.21 -15.27
N LEU A 399 18.57 15.21 -15.96
CA LEU A 399 17.96 14.03 -15.36
C LEU A 399 18.95 12.88 -15.40
N ARG A 400 19.18 12.26 -14.24
CA ARG A 400 19.91 11.00 -14.14
C ARG A 400 18.93 9.89 -13.79
N TYR A 401 19.12 8.75 -14.43
CA TYR A 401 18.39 7.52 -14.11
C TYR A 401 19.39 6.40 -13.91
N PHE A 402 19.28 5.69 -12.82
CA PHE A 402 20.18 4.59 -12.49
C PHE A 402 19.53 3.54 -11.60
N GLY A 403 20.01 2.31 -11.72
CA GLY A 403 19.71 1.22 -10.81
C GLY A 403 20.80 1.07 -9.75
N LEU A 404 20.43 0.63 -8.56
CA LEU A 404 21.36 0.32 -7.49
C LEU A 404 21.29 -1.17 -7.17
N GLU A 405 22.44 -1.79 -7.03
CA GLU A 405 22.55 -3.08 -6.37
C GLU A 405 22.98 -2.85 -4.92
N ALA A 406 22.39 -3.61 -4.04
CA ALA A 406 22.73 -3.53 -2.64
C ALA A 406 22.96 -4.95 -2.10
N GLU A 407 24.16 -5.15 -1.64
CA GLU A 407 24.56 -6.36 -0.96
C GLU A 407 24.99 -6.02 0.48
N ARG A 408 25.28 -7.05 1.23
CA ARG A 408 25.82 -6.94 2.56
C ARG A 408 27.06 -6.03 2.60
N ARG A 409 26.93 -4.83 3.14
CA ARG A 409 27.99 -3.81 3.27
C ARG A 409 28.47 -3.19 1.95
N TYR A 410 27.58 -3.13 0.98
CA TYR A 410 27.88 -2.57 -0.32
C TYR A 410 26.64 -1.94 -0.94
N VAL A 411 26.81 -0.79 -1.55
CA VAL A 411 25.83 -0.19 -2.47
C VAL A 411 26.58 0.22 -3.71
N GLY A 412 26.14 -0.23 -4.86
CA GLY A 412 26.76 0.07 -6.14
C GLY A 412 25.74 0.45 -7.20
N CYS A 413 26.18 1.20 -8.20
CA CYS A 413 25.41 1.38 -9.41
C CYS A 413 25.48 0.10 -10.24
N LEU A 414 24.36 -0.34 -10.76
CA LEU A 414 24.29 -1.49 -11.65
C LEU A 414 25.04 -1.22 -12.95
N GLU A 415 25.90 -2.14 -13.35
CA GLU A 415 26.66 -2.03 -14.59
C GLU A 415 25.73 -1.90 -15.80
N GLY A 416 25.95 -0.85 -16.63
CA GLY A 416 25.09 -0.55 -17.78
C GLY A 416 23.74 0.09 -17.46
N TRP A 417 23.48 0.43 -16.21
CA TRP A 417 22.22 1.04 -15.77
C TRP A 417 22.40 2.44 -15.17
N TYR A 418 23.24 3.23 -15.78
CA TYR A 418 23.38 4.66 -15.52
C TYR A 418 23.17 5.46 -16.81
N TYR A 419 22.27 6.41 -16.74
CA TYR A 419 21.92 7.27 -17.87
C TYR A 419 21.75 8.71 -17.42
N GLU A 420 22.15 9.63 -18.26
CA GLU A 420 21.94 11.05 -18.03
C GLU A 420 21.42 11.74 -19.29
N ALA A 421 20.59 12.76 -19.09
CA ALA A 421 20.03 13.55 -20.18
C ALA A 421 19.85 15.00 -19.78
N SER A 422 20.24 15.91 -20.67
CA SER A 422 19.95 17.33 -20.51
C SER A 422 18.48 17.60 -20.83
N LEU A 423 17.78 18.24 -19.91
CA LEU A 423 16.39 18.69 -20.10
C LEU A 423 16.30 20.15 -20.58
N GLY A 424 17.44 20.82 -20.75
CA GLY A 424 17.49 22.23 -21.05
C GLY A 424 17.12 23.13 -19.86
N VAL A 425 16.73 24.37 -20.15
CA VAL A 425 16.37 25.35 -19.12
C VAL A 425 14.91 25.19 -18.70
N ILE A 426 14.67 25.01 -17.41
CA ILE A 426 13.33 25.00 -16.81
C ILE A 426 13.21 26.28 -15.96
N ASN A 427 12.41 27.25 -16.42
CA ASN A 427 12.39 28.59 -15.82
C ASN A 427 11.69 28.67 -14.46
N ASP A 428 10.70 27.86 -14.20
CA ASP A 428 9.89 27.88 -12.99
C ASP A 428 9.56 26.44 -12.57
N TYR A 429 10.57 25.70 -12.13
CA TYR A 429 10.42 24.33 -11.67
C TYR A 429 9.49 24.27 -10.45
N ARG A 430 8.50 23.38 -10.51
CA ARG A 430 7.44 23.24 -9.49
C ARG A 430 7.33 21.84 -8.89
N GLY A 431 8.05 20.88 -9.42
CA GLY A 431 8.06 19.52 -8.93
C GLY A 431 8.20 18.49 -10.03
N MET A 432 8.48 17.27 -9.62
CA MET A 432 8.64 16.10 -10.47
C MET A 432 7.78 14.96 -9.93
N ALA A 433 7.22 14.12 -10.80
CA ALA A 433 6.50 12.92 -10.44
C ALA A 433 6.93 11.73 -11.29
N ASN A 434 7.12 10.59 -10.64
CA ASN A 434 7.31 9.28 -11.26
C ASN A 434 6.07 8.41 -11.10
N PHE A 435 6.05 7.32 -11.86
CA PHE A 435 5.03 6.28 -11.80
C PHE A 435 5.71 4.93 -11.67
N GLY A 436 5.14 4.03 -10.85
CA GLY A 436 5.75 2.73 -10.57
C GLY A 436 6.06 1.87 -11.80
N ASN A 437 5.26 1.99 -12.86
CA ASN A 437 5.37 1.20 -14.09
C ASN A 437 5.43 2.02 -15.38
N LYS A 438 5.63 3.32 -15.28
CA LYS A 438 5.74 4.23 -16.44
C LYS A 438 7.18 4.66 -16.66
N ARG A 439 7.57 4.74 -17.91
CA ARG A 439 8.95 5.01 -18.31
C ARG A 439 9.14 6.46 -18.75
N TYR A 440 8.57 7.35 -17.98
CA TYR A 440 8.73 8.78 -18.12
C TYR A 440 8.55 9.46 -16.77
N VAL A 441 9.18 10.59 -16.62
CA VAL A 441 8.93 11.52 -15.52
C VAL A 441 8.02 12.62 -16.02
N VAL A 442 7.15 13.11 -15.14
CA VAL A 442 6.40 14.34 -15.36
C VAL A 442 7.05 15.45 -14.56
N ILE A 443 7.27 16.57 -15.21
CA ILE A 443 7.89 17.78 -14.62
C ILE A 443 6.91 18.95 -14.78
N ALA A 444 6.69 19.69 -13.71
CA ALA A 444 5.91 20.92 -13.74
C ALA A 444 6.82 22.14 -13.82
N SER A 445 6.48 23.05 -14.74
CA SER A 445 7.12 24.36 -14.90
C SER A 445 6.03 25.44 -14.98
N GLY A 446 5.94 26.27 -13.95
CA GLY A 446 4.87 27.24 -13.81
C GLY A 446 3.49 26.55 -13.79
N ASN A 447 2.67 26.83 -14.79
CA ASN A 447 1.36 26.20 -14.99
C ASN A 447 1.33 25.15 -16.11
N GLN A 448 2.47 24.77 -16.65
CA GLN A 448 2.58 23.77 -17.72
C GLN A 448 3.21 22.49 -17.19
N LEU A 449 2.64 21.35 -17.56
CA LEU A 449 3.22 20.04 -17.35
C LEU A 449 4.00 19.62 -18.60
N TYR A 450 5.08 18.89 -18.35
CA TYR A 450 5.92 18.28 -19.36
C TYR A 450 6.18 16.84 -18.99
N TYR A 451 6.55 16.01 -19.96
CA TYR A 451 7.07 14.67 -19.69
C TYR A 451 8.38 14.46 -20.45
N TYR A 452 9.26 13.70 -19.85
CA TYR A 452 10.47 13.19 -20.47
C TYR A 452 10.43 11.67 -20.45
N GLN A 453 10.51 11.06 -21.62
CA GLN A 453 10.37 9.63 -21.80
C GLN A 453 11.74 8.97 -21.93
N TYR A 454 12.00 7.94 -21.10
CA TYR A 454 13.06 6.99 -21.39
C TYR A 454 12.50 5.94 -22.36
N GLY A 455 13.14 5.76 -23.53
CA GLY A 455 12.78 4.70 -24.46
C GLY A 455 13.23 3.34 -23.94
N TRP A 456 12.55 2.32 -24.40
CA TRP A 456 12.98 0.93 -24.21
C TRP A 456 13.05 0.28 -25.57
N ASP A 457 14.09 -0.46 -25.83
CA ASP A 457 14.12 -1.34 -26.97
C ASP A 457 13.41 -2.68 -26.65
N ALA A 458 13.31 -3.57 -27.65
CA ALA A 458 12.71 -4.88 -27.47
C ALA A 458 13.50 -5.80 -26.52
N TYR A 459 14.71 -5.42 -26.15
CA TYR A 459 15.62 -6.17 -25.29
C TYR A 459 15.71 -5.59 -23.88
N GLY A 460 15.04 -4.46 -23.64
CA GLY A 460 15.02 -3.83 -22.34
C GLY A 460 16.06 -2.75 -22.12
N ASP A 461 16.86 -2.40 -23.12
CA ASP A 461 17.79 -1.28 -23.01
C ASP A 461 17.05 0.06 -22.95
N VAL A 462 17.54 0.98 -22.10
CA VAL A 462 16.95 2.31 -21.97
C VAL A 462 17.51 3.21 -23.06
N GLU A 463 16.63 3.79 -23.85
CA GLU A 463 17.00 4.89 -24.74
C GLU A 463 16.38 6.19 -24.23
N TYR A 464 17.20 7.22 -24.06
CA TYR A 464 16.70 8.56 -23.85
C TYR A 464 16.17 9.12 -25.15
N ARG A 465 14.89 9.45 -25.20
CA ARG A 465 14.25 10.00 -26.39
C ARG A 465 14.03 11.50 -26.24
N GLY A 466 15.10 12.24 -26.45
CA GLY A 466 15.05 13.58 -26.99
C GLY A 466 14.74 14.70 -26.02
N GLU A 467 13.56 15.25 -26.05
CA GLU A 467 13.24 16.56 -25.48
C GLU A 467 12.13 16.47 -24.45
N LEU A 468 12.05 17.47 -23.59
CA LEU A 468 10.93 17.66 -22.69
C LEU A 468 9.69 18.01 -23.51
N MET A 469 8.71 17.12 -23.54
CA MET A 469 7.49 17.27 -24.33
C MET A 469 6.37 17.88 -23.49
N PRO A 470 5.59 18.85 -23.99
CA PRO A 470 4.42 19.35 -23.31
C PRO A 470 3.41 18.23 -23.02
N LEU A 471 2.81 18.24 -21.83
CA LEU A 471 1.82 17.26 -21.40
C LEU A 471 0.50 17.98 -21.09
N GLY A 472 -0.44 17.86 -22.00
CA GLY A 472 -1.73 18.55 -21.92
C GLY A 472 -1.65 20.05 -22.14
N GLU A 473 -2.77 20.74 -21.94
CA GLU A 473 -2.89 22.18 -22.03
C GLU A 473 -2.39 22.85 -20.74
N PRO A 474 -1.98 24.14 -20.79
CA PRO A 474 -1.64 24.88 -19.58
C PRO A 474 -2.77 24.89 -18.56
N LEU A 475 -2.42 24.65 -17.31
CA LEU A 475 -3.35 24.67 -16.19
C LEU A 475 -3.78 26.09 -15.85
N PRO A 476 -4.95 26.28 -15.19
CA PRO A 476 -5.48 27.63 -14.90
C PRO A 476 -4.65 28.45 -13.92
N ALA A 477 -3.78 27.82 -13.13
CA ALA A 477 -2.85 28.48 -12.22
C ALA A 477 -1.54 27.69 -12.14
N ALA A 478 -0.50 28.27 -11.56
CA ALA A 478 0.77 27.60 -11.36
C ALA A 478 0.62 26.34 -10.49
N VAL A 479 1.37 25.32 -10.81
CA VAL A 479 1.42 24.09 -10.02
C VAL A 479 2.05 24.38 -8.67
N LYS A 480 1.42 23.90 -7.61
CA LYS A 480 1.95 23.94 -6.25
C LYS A 480 2.75 22.71 -5.93
N THR A 481 2.20 21.55 -6.19
CA THR A 481 2.81 20.23 -6.01
C THR A 481 2.10 19.21 -6.88
N LEU A 482 2.75 18.09 -7.14
CA LEU A 482 2.18 16.99 -7.90
C LEU A 482 2.67 15.64 -7.36
N SER A 483 1.85 14.61 -7.58
CA SER A 483 2.18 13.23 -7.18
C SER A 483 1.71 12.26 -8.25
N GLY A 484 2.55 11.30 -8.61
CA GLY A 484 2.22 10.22 -9.53
C GLY A 484 1.76 8.97 -8.79
N MET A 485 0.84 8.23 -9.37
CA MET A 485 0.40 6.94 -8.90
C MET A 485 0.26 5.97 -10.07
N ASP A 486 0.77 4.78 -9.92
CA ASP A 486 0.55 3.69 -10.86
C ASP A 486 0.38 2.38 -10.08
N VAL A 487 -0.75 1.74 -10.28
CA VAL A 487 -1.14 0.53 -9.55
C VAL A 487 -0.98 -0.75 -10.37
N THR A 488 -0.43 -0.68 -11.56
CA THR A 488 -0.26 -1.88 -12.38
C THR A 488 1.13 -2.47 -12.21
N THR A 489 1.15 -3.74 -11.87
CA THR A 489 2.35 -4.52 -11.65
C THR A 489 2.86 -5.27 -12.88
N ASN A 490 2.20 -5.17 -14.04
CA ASN A 490 2.58 -5.96 -15.21
C ASN A 490 2.51 -5.16 -16.50
N LEU A 491 3.67 -4.75 -17.00
CA LEU A 491 3.83 -3.97 -18.23
C LEU A 491 3.25 -4.64 -19.49
N TYR A 492 3.32 -5.97 -19.58
CA TYR A 492 2.79 -6.72 -20.74
C TYR A 492 1.28 -6.84 -20.76
N LYS A 493 0.62 -6.78 -19.62
CA LYS A 493 -0.84 -6.79 -19.52
C LYS A 493 -1.44 -5.40 -19.71
N GLN A 494 -0.61 -4.36 -19.80
CA GLN A 494 -1.02 -2.98 -20.04
C GLN A 494 -1.38 -2.67 -21.50
N LYS A 495 -2.04 -3.56 -22.18
CA LYS A 495 -2.68 -3.21 -23.47
C LYS A 495 -3.81 -2.16 -23.34
N TYR A 496 -3.94 -1.55 -22.14
CA TYR A 496 -5.03 -0.65 -21.78
C TYR A 496 -4.52 0.69 -21.25
N PRO A 497 -5.11 1.79 -21.70
CA PRO A 497 -4.50 3.12 -21.60
C PRO A 497 -4.71 3.89 -20.28
N TYR A 498 -5.07 3.28 -19.15
CA TYR A 498 -5.50 4.05 -17.97
C TYR A 498 -4.81 3.69 -16.66
N ALA A 499 -3.63 3.13 -16.72
CA ALA A 499 -3.00 2.56 -15.54
C ALA A 499 -2.35 3.59 -14.59
N GLY A 500 -1.96 4.77 -15.06
CA GLY A 500 -1.33 5.80 -14.25
C GLY A 500 -2.29 6.95 -13.93
N GLN A 501 -2.08 7.57 -12.77
CA GLN A 501 -2.79 8.79 -12.39
C GLN A 501 -1.82 9.84 -11.88
N LEU A 502 -2.11 11.09 -12.18
CA LEU A 502 -1.37 12.24 -11.74
C LEU A 502 -2.30 13.16 -10.94
N GLY A 503 -1.99 13.36 -9.67
CA GLY A 503 -2.61 14.39 -8.83
C GLY A 503 -1.83 15.68 -8.95
N VAL A 504 -2.50 16.78 -9.22
CA VAL A 504 -1.89 18.10 -9.39
C VAL A 504 -2.63 19.12 -8.56
N ALA A 505 -1.95 19.71 -7.60
CA ALA A 505 -2.44 20.83 -6.81
C ALA A 505 -1.94 22.15 -7.41
N LEU A 506 -2.78 23.16 -7.40
CA LEU A 506 -2.46 24.50 -7.91
C LEU A 506 -2.37 25.53 -6.79
N GLU A 507 -1.64 26.59 -7.05
CA GLU A 507 -1.47 27.73 -6.11
C GLU A 507 -2.80 28.43 -5.75
N ASP A 508 -3.83 28.32 -6.61
CA ASP A 508 -5.16 28.86 -6.34
C ASP A 508 -6.04 27.94 -5.48
N GLY A 509 -5.49 26.84 -4.97
CA GLY A 509 -6.15 25.84 -4.14
C GLY A 509 -6.94 24.79 -4.90
N SER A 510 -6.95 24.81 -6.22
CA SER A 510 -7.58 23.77 -7.04
C SER A 510 -6.76 22.50 -7.01
N PHE A 511 -7.45 21.36 -7.08
CA PHE A 511 -6.82 20.04 -7.20
C PHE A 511 -7.41 19.27 -8.38
N TYR A 512 -6.53 18.67 -9.15
CA TYR A 512 -6.88 17.86 -10.32
C TYR A 512 -6.35 16.43 -10.19
N ILE A 513 -7.13 15.47 -10.66
CA ILE A 513 -6.67 14.09 -10.88
C ILE A 513 -6.79 13.83 -12.38
N PHE A 514 -5.67 13.48 -13.00
CA PHE A 514 -5.61 13.10 -14.40
C PHE A 514 -5.30 11.60 -14.52
N GLY A 515 -6.07 10.88 -15.32
CA GLY A 515 -5.64 9.60 -15.86
C GLY A 515 -4.59 9.82 -16.92
N VAL A 516 -3.48 9.11 -16.81
CA VAL A 516 -2.40 9.17 -17.80
C VAL A 516 -2.66 8.14 -18.89
N VAL A 517 -2.79 8.62 -20.13
CA VAL A 517 -3.14 7.82 -21.30
C VAL A 517 -1.92 7.70 -22.20
N GLU A 518 -1.55 6.46 -22.51
CA GLU A 518 -0.43 6.15 -23.39
C GLU A 518 -0.92 5.59 -24.73
N THR A 519 -0.36 6.10 -25.81
CA THR A 519 -0.47 5.47 -27.13
C THR A 519 0.78 4.60 -27.34
N ARG A 520 0.56 3.32 -27.60
CA ARG A 520 1.65 2.34 -27.77
C ARG A 520 1.58 1.65 -29.12
N LEU A 521 2.75 1.36 -29.69
CA LEU A 521 2.91 0.49 -30.85
C LEU A 521 2.70 -0.98 -30.46
N GLU A 522 2.64 -1.87 -31.45
CA GLU A 522 2.48 -3.31 -31.24
C GLU A 522 3.64 -3.95 -30.44
N ASP A 523 4.84 -3.39 -30.56
CA ASP A 523 6.04 -3.78 -29.82
C ASP A 523 6.06 -3.28 -28.37
N GLY A 524 5.06 -2.50 -27.95
CA GLY A 524 4.95 -1.93 -26.62
C GLY A 524 5.58 -0.54 -26.46
N THR A 525 6.24 -0.02 -27.50
CA THR A 525 6.83 1.32 -27.47
C THR A 525 5.76 2.40 -27.25
N CYS A 526 5.91 3.22 -26.21
CA CYS A 526 5.05 4.37 -25.98
C CYS A 526 5.43 5.51 -26.94
N THR A 527 4.48 5.95 -27.76
CA THR A 527 4.69 7.02 -28.75
C THR A 527 4.18 8.37 -28.31
N GLU A 528 3.20 8.39 -27.41
CA GLU A 528 2.56 9.60 -26.93
C GLU A 528 2.03 9.40 -25.52
N VAL A 529 2.12 10.41 -24.68
CA VAL A 529 1.51 10.50 -23.35
C VAL A 529 0.53 11.67 -23.36
N SER A 530 -0.68 11.43 -22.90
CA SER A 530 -1.71 12.46 -22.78
C SER A 530 -2.45 12.37 -21.46
N LEU A 531 -3.21 13.39 -21.09
CA LEU A 531 -3.95 13.46 -19.83
C LEU A 531 -5.45 13.45 -20.08
N LYS A 532 -6.16 12.68 -19.26
CA LYS A 532 -7.62 12.69 -19.20
C LYS A 532 -8.05 13.10 -17.79
N GLN A 533 -8.68 14.27 -17.67
CA GLN A 533 -9.20 14.73 -16.39
C GLN A 533 -10.25 13.77 -15.84
N GLN A 534 -10.06 13.33 -14.59
CA GLN A 534 -10.97 12.47 -13.84
C GLN A 534 -11.60 13.20 -12.66
N PHE A 535 -10.88 14.18 -12.12
CA PHE A 535 -11.37 15.07 -11.05
C PHE A 535 -10.79 16.48 -11.25
N PRO A 536 -11.55 17.57 -11.00
CA PRO A 536 -13.00 17.54 -10.81
C PRO A 536 -13.74 17.03 -12.05
N ASN A 537 -14.90 16.43 -11.84
CA ASN A 537 -15.77 15.93 -12.90
C ASN A 537 -17.14 16.62 -12.87
N GLU A 538 -18.07 16.23 -13.76
CA GLU A 538 -19.40 16.86 -13.86
C GLU A 538 -20.23 16.77 -12.58
N THR A 539 -19.94 15.82 -11.70
CA THR A 539 -20.65 15.63 -10.41
C THR A 539 -19.98 16.35 -9.25
N THR A 540 -18.79 16.93 -9.46
CA THR A 540 -18.04 17.62 -8.40
C THR A 540 -18.66 18.98 -8.11
N SER A 541 -19.11 19.22 -6.87
CA SER A 541 -19.60 20.52 -6.44
C SER A 541 -18.51 21.59 -6.46
N GLU A 542 -18.88 22.86 -6.63
CA GLU A 542 -17.90 23.96 -6.65
C GLU A 542 -17.05 24.02 -5.38
N GLU A 543 -17.65 23.73 -4.22
CA GLU A 543 -16.93 23.66 -2.95
C GLU A 543 -15.83 22.59 -2.97
N ASN A 544 -16.06 21.47 -3.63
CA ASN A 544 -15.12 20.34 -3.67
C ASN A 544 -14.04 20.46 -4.74
N LYS A 545 -14.00 21.54 -5.52
CA LYS A 545 -12.94 21.81 -6.50
C LYS A 545 -11.70 22.46 -5.89
N LYS A 546 -11.87 23.15 -4.74
CA LYS A 546 -10.79 23.90 -4.08
C LYS A 546 -10.65 23.50 -2.62
N PHE A 547 -9.42 23.36 -2.17
CA PHE A 547 -9.06 22.89 -0.84
C PHE A 547 -8.30 23.93 -0.01
N GLY A 548 -8.43 25.21 -0.35
CA GLY A 548 -7.71 26.29 0.32
C GLY A 548 -6.25 26.37 -0.11
N LYS A 549 -5.37 26.76 0.79
CA LYS A 549 -3.93 26.81 0.51
C LYS A 549 -3.34 25.39 0.62
N ILE A 550 -3.30 24.69 -0.48
CA ILE A 550 -2.71 23.33 -0.53
C ILE A 550 -1.22 23.42 -0.27
N VAL A 551 -0.71 22.53 0.58
CA VAL A 551 0.71 22.40 0.91
C VAL A 551 1.30 21.21 0.18
N ASP A 552 0.63 20.04 0.27
CA ASP A 552 1.11 18.81 -0.33
C ASP A 552 -0.03 17.86 -0.68
N VAL A 553 0.24 16.92 -1.61
CA VAL A 553 -0.69 15.89 -2.04
C VAL A 553 0.06 14.57 -2.27
N LEU A 554 -0.60 13.47 -1.93
CA LEU A 554 -0.12 12.13 -2.29
C LEU A 554 -1.28 11.17 -2.52
N TYR A 555 -1.03 10.11 -3.25
CA TYR A 555 -1.95 8.98 -3.34
C TYR A 555 -1.55 7.90 -2.34
N LYS A 556 -2.48 7.57 -1.48
CA LYS A 556 -2.36 6.50 -0.52
C LYS A 556 -2.84 5.21 -1.15
N LEU A 557 -1.96 4.23 -1.30
CA LEU A 557 -2.25 2.98 -2.01
C LEU A 557 -2.99 1.94 -1.16
N GLY A 558 -2.88 2.04 0.16
CA GLY A 558 -3.48 1.07 1.06
C GLY A 558 -2.58 -0.13 1.33
N ARG A 559 -3.20 -1.26 1.64
CA ARG A 559 -2.48 -2.52 1.84
C ARG A 559 -1.97 -3.07 0.52
N GLY A 560 -0.80 -3.71 0.53
CA GLY A 560 -0.18 -4.31 -0.65
C GLY A 560 -1.08 -5.25 -1.46
N MET A 561 -2.01 -5.99 -0.82
CA MET A 561 -2.99 -6.84 -1.51
C MET A 561 -3.99 -6.08 -2.40
N ASP A 562 -4.25 -4.82 -2.10
CA ASP A 562 -5.17 -4.04 -2.91
C ASP A 562 -4.59 -3.70 -4.29
N TYR A 563 -3.28 -3.83 -4.48
CA TYR A 563 -2.63 -3.70 -5.78
C TYR A 563 -3.12 -4.71 -6.82
N MET A 564 -3.34 -5.95 -6.39
CA MET A 564 -3.66 -7.04 -7.32
C MET A 564 -5.13 -7.10 -7.69
N SER A 565 -6.02 -6.52 -6.89
CA SER A 565 -7.44 -6.48 -7.21
C SER A 565 -7.80 -5.42 -8.24
N PHE A 566 -6.88 -4.51 -8.57
CA PHE A 566 -7.04 -3.46 -9.58
C PHE A 566 -6.15 -3.73 -10.80
N ALA A 567 -6.33 -4.88 -11.42
CA ALA A 567 -5.91 -5.00 -12.82
C ALA A 567 -6.81 -4.07 -13.64
N PHE A 568 -6.27 -2.91 -14.01
CA PHE A 568 -6.92 -1.98 -14.92
C PHE A 568 -6.98 -2.54 -16.33
#